data_39a643836070dc8bbcfd24c9a8eb6839
#
_entry.id   39a643836070dc8bbcfd24c9a8eb6839
#
_cell.length_a   1.000
_cell.length_b   1.000
_cell.length_c   1.000
_cell.angle_alpha   90.00
_cell.angle_beta   90.00
_cell.angle_gamma   90.00
#
_symmetry.space_group_name_H-M   'P 1'
#
loop_
_entity.id
_entity.type
_entity.pdbx_description
1 polymer ?
#
loop_
_entity_poly.entity_id
_entity_poly.type
_entity_poly.pdbx_seq_one_letter_code
_entity_poly.pdbx_strand_id
1 'polypeptide(L)'
;MKSFRKSILLGVAFLAMSITGCNNNAGGDTSKEPEKEDRPIVFVMSGQSNMEGNTNYGKNATDTSYLTKAFQDLGIEDGQCCIDGIDSIQTSYYGNGYGELDRNNYNTGGQKNANQQPHASNTEDKIKGKFLSTKIGMGHSDSMMGPELGCAYALKDKATAENPIYFVKMASSGSGFAQSGSSAEGKNWEVKKEDGTPVEHNLFSDFLKPFLQNNLNLIEEATGKKPIIKGWLWHQGESDGGEKAKRDAYARRLADLIAEFRTTFAEYSVKDDAEGKQIAFIDGMTFEGGTMLAGASDAKALNEIKLAAADANDKRYIVDTYANEEHVDANLLKVSGNGSTQGVHYNTKDCFRLGMAYGKVILDNNLLD
;
A
#
# COMPACT_ATOMS: atom_id res chain seq x y z
N MET A 1 26.28 -30.17 -26.46
CA MET A 1 25.17 -30.06 -27.43
C MET A 1 24.29 -28.89 -26.99
N LYS A 2 24.38 -27.76 -27.71
CA LYS A 2 23.65 -26.52 -27.39
C LYS A 2 22.30 -26.56 -28.12
N SER A 3 21.19 -26.50 -27.38
CA SER A 3 19.85 -26.37 -27.95
C SER A 3 19.44 -24.90 -27.96
N PHE A 4 19.35 -24.34 -29.15
CA PHE A 4 18.76 -23.01 -29.42
C PHE A 4 17.26 -23.12 -29.40
N ARG A 5 16.58 -22.41 -28.52
CA ARG A 5 15.14 -22.13 -28.64
C ARG A 5 14.94 -20.77 -29.30
N LYS A 6 14.33 -20.80 -30.48
CA LYS A 6 13.93 -19.63 -31.25
C LYS A 6 12.67 -19.00 -30.65
N SER A 7 12.78 -17.72 -30.31
CA SER A 7 11.62 -16.89 -29.98
C SER A 7 10.93 -16.48 -31.27
N ILE A 8 9.63 -16.69 -31.36
CA ILE A 8 8.78 -16.26 -32.48
C ILE A 8 8.19 -14.91 -32.09
N LEU A 9 8.64 -13.86 -32.76
CA LEU A 9 8.01 -12.54 -32.74
C LEU A 9 6.76 -12.60 -33.63
N LEU A 10 5.56 -12.44 -33.07
CA LEU A 10 4.32 -12.20 -33.84
C LEU A 10 4.15 -10.69 -33.99
N GLY A 11 4.50 -10.16 -35.15
CA GLY A 11 4.14 -8.79 -35.54
C GLY A 11 2.69 -8.73 -35.98
N VAL A 12 1.88 -7.91 -35.34
CA VAL A 12 0.53 -7.58 -35.82
C VAL A 12 0.62 -6.31 -36.69
N ALA A 13 0.46 -6.49 -38.00
CA ALA A 13 0.37 -5.39 -38.91
C ALA A 13 -1.06 -4.82 -38.92
N PHE A 14 -1.22 -3.57 -38.59
CA PHE A 14 -2.46 -2.82 -38.77
C PHE A 14 -2.58 -2.43 -40.27
N LEU A 15 -3.57 -3.00 -40.95
CA LEU A 15 -3.95 -2.61 -42.28
C LEU A 15 -5.02 -1.50 -42.19
N ALA A 16 -4.66 -0.29 -42.56
CA ALA A 16 -5.60 0.82 -42.69
C ALA A 16 -6.37 0.67 -44.00
N MET A 17 -7.67 0.37 -43.95
CA MET A 17 -8.59 0.52 -45.07
C MET A 17 -9.33 1.84 -44.95
N SER A 18 -9.02 2.77 -45.84
CA SER A 18 -9.79 3.97 -46.07
C SER A 18 -11.02 3.59 -46.97
N ILE A 19 -12.20 3.78 -46.40
CA ILE A 19 -13.45 3.74 -47.20
C ILE A 19 -14.06 5.14 -47.16
N THR A 20 -13.98 5.83 -48.27
CA THR A 20 -14.76 7.03 -48.58
C THR A 20 -16.17 6.61 -49.00
N GLY A 21 -17.16 7.06 -48.25
CA GLY A 21 -18.56 6.89 -48.60
C GLY A 21 -19.41 7.95 -47.90
N CYS A 22 -19.77 9.00 -48.63
CA CYS A 22 -20.79 9.96 -48.20
C CYS A 22 -22.14 9.28 -48.05
N ASN A 23 -22.79 9.46 -46.89
CA ASN A 23 -24.21 9.75 -46.89
C ASN A 23 -24.67 10.40 -45.59
N ASN A 24 -25.42 11.48 -45.75
CA ASN A 24 -26.08 12.26 -44.70
C ASN A 24 -27.12 11.38 -43.98
N ASN A 25 -27.06 11.36 -42.66
CA ASN A 25 -28.28 11.45 -41.84
C ASN A 25 -27.93 11.94 -40.43
N ALA A 26 -28.64 12.99 -40.02
CA ALA A 26 -28.57 13.57 -38.72
C ALA A 26 -29.08 12.59 -37.64
N GLY A 27 -28.17 12.19 -36.76
CA GLY A 27 -28.46 11.51 -35.52
C GLY A 27 -27.28 11.81 -34.63
N GLY A 28 -27.45 12.80 -33.73
CA GLY A 28 -26.37 13.19 -32.81
C GLY A 28 -26.08 12.05 -31.83
N ASP A 29 -25.08 11.27 -32.15
CA ASP A 29 -24.38 10.45 -31.15
C ASP A 29 -23.32 11.35 -30.49
N THR A 30 -23.75 12.06 -29.46
CA THR A 30 -22.83 12.65 -28.52
C THR A 30 -22.29 11.50 -27.68
N SER A 31 -21.24 10.85 -28.13
CA SER A 31 -20.35 10.09 -27.25
C SER A 31 -19.79 11.11 -26.26
N LYS A 32 -20.49 11.30 -25.13
CA LYS A 32 -19.94 12.01 -24.00
C LYS A 32 -18.67 11.27 -23.63
N GLU A 33 -17.53 11.97 -23.69
CA GLU A 33 -16.34 11.48 -22.99
C GLU A 33 -16.79 11.08 -21.59
N PRO A 34 -16.32 9.95 -21.04
CA PRO A 34 -16.66 9.56 -19.69
C PRO A 34 -16.32 10.75 -18.78
N GLU A 35 -17.32 11.20 -18.02
CA GLU A 35 -17.19 12.33 -17.11
C GLU A 35 -16.05 11.99 -16.14
N LYS A 36 -14.96 12.76 -16.16
CA LYS A 36 -13.79 12.51 -15.32
C LYS A 36 -14.25 12.49 -13.87
N GLU A 37 -13.90 11.45 -13.14
CA GLU A 37 -14.21 11.31 -11.72
C GLU A 37 -13.64 12.52 -10.95
N ASP A 38 -14.52 13.31 -10.35
CA ASP A 38 -14.19 14.58 -9.67
C ASP A 38 -14.14 14.40 -8.13
N ARG A 39 -14.25 13.17 -7.66
CA ARG A 39 -14.17 12.84 -6.23
C ARG A 39 -12.72 12.78 -5.75
N PRO A 40 -12.44 13.19 -4.49
CA PRO A 40 -11.12 13.03 -3.89
C PRO A 40 -10.66 11.57 -3.92
N ILE A 41 -9.46 11.32 -4.47
CA ILE A 41 -8.90 9.97 -4.61
C ILE A 41 -8.22 9.54 -3.32
N VAL A 42 -8.55 8.34 -2.85
CA VAL A 42 -7.97 7.74 -1.65
C VAL A 42 -7.30 6.41 -1.98
N PHE A 43 -6.09 6.22 -1.49
CA PHE A 43 -5.44 4.92 -1.36
C PHE A 43 -5.26 4.56 0.10
N VAL A 44 -5.64 3.34 0.45
CA VAL A 44 -5.43 2.79 1.80
C VAL A 44 -4.13 2.02 1.82
N MET A 45 -3.37 2.09 2.91
CA MET A 45 -2.10 1.40 3.08
C MET A 45 -2.12 0.61 4.38
N SER A 46 -1.96 -0.72 4.32
CA SER A 46 -2.03 -1.57 5.50
C SER A 46 -1.09 -2.77 5.43
N GLY A 47 -0.85 -3.39 6.57
CA GLY A 47 0.03 -4.54 6.68
C GLY A 47 0.75 -4.60 8.01
N GLN A 48 2.02 -4.99 7.97
CA GLN A 48 2.86 -5.05 9.16
C GLN A 48 4.03 -4.05 9.11
N SER A 49 5.11 -4.30 9.84
CA SER A 49 6.20 -3.35 10.10
C SER A 49 6.82 -2.70 8.86
N ASN A 50 6.97 -3.42 7.75
CA ASN A 50 7.50 -2.84 6.51
C ASN A 50 6.52 -1.87 5.84
N MET A 51 5.20 -2.03 6.04
CA MET A 51 4.21 -1.03 5.64
C MET A 51 4.08 0.09 6.67
N GLU A 52 4.15 -0.22 7.96
CA GLU A 52 4.15 0.81 9.02
C GLU A 52 5.32 1.78 8.84
N GLY A 53 6.47 1.26 8.40
CA GLY A 53 7.65 2.06 8.14
C GLY A 53 8.67 1.98 9.27
N ASN A 54 9.31 0.83 9.42
CA ASN A 54 10.36 0.60 10.40
C ASN A 54 11.77 0.80 9.81
N THR A 55 11.89 1.71 8.84
CA THR A 55 13.14 2.03 8.13
C THR A 55 13.63 3.42 8.52
N ASN A 56 14.84 3.53 9.07
CA ASN A 56 15.44 4.82 9.37
C ASN A 56 15.87 5.53 8.08
N TYR A 57 15.55 6.82 7.95
CA TYR A 57 16.01 7.67 6.83
C TYR A 57 17.33 8.40 7.13
N GLY A 58 17.83 8.29 8.33
CA GLY A 58 19.08 8.84 8.84
C GLY A 58 19.44 8.21 10.19
N LYS A 59 20.38 8.78 10.90
CA LYS A 59 20.79 8.31 12.23
C LYS A 59 19.81 8.74 13.34
N ASN A 60 19.05 9.77 13.10
CA ASN A 60 18.04 10.35 13.98
C ASN A 60 17.05 11.20 13.16
N ALA A 61 16.06 11.79 13.80
CA ALA A 61 14.99 12.56 13.16
C ALA A 61 15.44 13.85 12.43
N THR A 62 16.65 14.33 12.66
CA THR A 62 17.22 15.52 12.00
C THR A 62 18.28 15.17 10.95
N ASP A 63 18.63 13.90 10.82
CA ASP A 63 19.64 13.42 9.88
C ASP A 63 18.96 12.71 8.71
N THR A 64 19.16 13.21 7.50
CA THR A 64 18.62 12.65 6.26
C THR A 64 19.66 11.91 5.42
N SER A 65 20.83 11.62 6.00
CA SER A 65 22.01 11.13 5.26
C SER A 65 21.77 9.81 4.52
N TYR A 66 20.97 8.90 5.08
CA TYR A 66 20.68 7.61 4.42
C TYR A 66 19.73 7.80 3.24
N LEU A 67 18.73 8.69 3.37
CA LEU A 67 17.81 8.99 2.29
C LEU A 67 18.49 9.77 1.17
N THR A 68 19.31 10.78 1.51
CA THR A 68 20.10 11.53 0.53
C THR A 68 21.01 10.59 -0.27
N LYS A 69 21.66 9.65 0.41
CA LYS A 69 22.45 8.63 -0.30
C LYS A 69 21.58 7.71 -1.18
N ALA A 70 20.39 7.32 -0.71
CA ALA A 70 19.46 6.55 -1.51
C ALA A 70 19.05 7.29 -2.79
N PHE A 71 18.78 8.59 -2.72
CA PHE A 71 18.50 9.42 -3.90
C PHE A 71 19.65 9.44 -4.89
N GLN A 72 20.88 9.63 -4.41
CA GLN A 72 22.09 9.56 -5.25
C GLN A 72 22.23 8.22 -5.94
N ASP A 73 22.05 7.11 -5.21
CA ASP A 73 22.15 5.75 -5.73
C ASP A 73 21.04 5.42 -6.76
N LEU A 74 19.93 6.11 -6.70
CA LEU A 74 18.76 5.94 -7.58
C LEU A 74 18.70 6.99 -8.72
N GLY A 75 19.63 7.94 -8.75
CA GLY A 75 19.62 9.03 -9.74
C GLY A 75 18.45 10.01 -9.57
N ILE A 76 17.96 10.17 -8.34
CA ILE A 76 16.86 11.08 -8.02
C ILE A 76 17.44 12.46 -7.71
N GLU A 77 17.17 13.43 -8.56
CA GLU A 77 17.70 14.79 -8.43
C GLU A 77 16.78 15.71 -7.60
N ASP A 78 15.48 15.49 -7.64
CA ASP A 78 14.44 16.30 -6.99
C ASP A 78 13.89 15.70 -5.68
N GLY A 79 14.66 14.82 -5.04
CA GLY A 79 14.28 14.14 -3.81
C GLY A 79 14.04 15.04 -2.59
N GLN A 80 14.41 16.34 -2.67
CA GLN A 80 14.20 17.28 -1.56
C GLN A 80 12.72 17.40 -1.15
N CYS A 81 11.78 17.25 -2.09
CA CYS A 81 10.34 17.26 -1.79
C CYS A 81 9.92 16.16 -0.81
N CYS A 82 10.65 15.03 -0.77
CA CYS A 82 10.39 13.97 0.20
C CYS A 82 10.75 14.35 1.65
N ILE A 83 11.63 15.33 1.80
CA ILE A 83 12.08 15.86 3.10
C ILE A 83 11.15 16.99 3.54
N ASP A 84 10.87 17.93 2.63
CA ASP A 84 10.10 19.14 2.92
C ASP A 84 8.59 18.85 3.00
N GLY A 85 8.09 17.96 2.15
CA GLY A 85 6.70 17.53 2.03
C GLY A 85 6.19 17.58 0.60
N ILE A 86 5.49 16.55 0.18
CA ILE A 86 4.84 16.41 -1.13
C ILE A 86 3.38 16.85 -0.96
N ASP A 87 3.09 18.12 -1.23
CA ASP A 87 1.77 18.72 -0.97
C ASP A 87 0.65 18.11 -1.82
N SER A 88 0.96 17.61 -3.01
CA SER A 88 0.01 16.92 -3.87
C SER A 88 -0.41 15.53 -3.36
N ILE A 89 0.27 15.00 -2.34
CA ILE A 89 -0.06 13.73 -1.69
C ILE A 89 -0.17 13.94 -0.19
N GLN A 90 -1.38 13.79 0.34
CA GLN A 90 -1.67 14.02 1.75
C GLN A 90 -1.83 12.70 2.48
N THR A 91 -1.05 12.49 3.53
CA THR A 91 -1.09 11.25 4.32
C THR A 91 -1.63 11.47 5.73
N SER A 92 -2.63 10.68 6.10
CA SER A 92 -3.02 10.43 7.49
C SER A 92 -2.58 9.04 7.88
N TYR A 93 -1.90 8.87 9.02
CA TYR A 93 -1.38 7.59 9.41
C TYR A 93 -1.53 7.26 10.89
N TYR A 94 -1.64 5.97 11.16
CA TYR A 94 -1.78 5.37 12.45
C TYR A 94 -0.88 4.13 12.50
N GLY A 95 -0.01 4.09 13.47
CA GLY A 95 0.85 2.94 13.73
C GLY A 95 0.91 2.67 15.22
N ASN A 96 1.21 1.45 15.61
CA ASN A 96 1.26 1.10 17.02
C ASN A 96 2.58 1.49 17.69
N GLY A 97 3.60 1.83 16.92
CA GLY A 97 4.93 1.93 17.51
C GLY A 97 5.21 0.68 18.35
N TYR A 98 5.99 0.78 19.38
CA TYR A 98 6.14 -0.30 20.37
C TYR A 98 5.02 -0.31 21.44
N GLY A 99 3.98 0.53 21.29
CA GLY A 99 2.82 0.51 22.16
C GLY A 99 1.85 -0.62 21.77
N GLU A 100 1.07 -1.10 22.71
CA GLU A 100 -0.07 -1.96 22.41
C GLU A 100 -1.13 -1.14 21.70
N LEU A 101 -1.69 -1.69 20.62
CA LEU A 101 -2.92 -1.18 20.04
C LEU A 101 -4.03 -1.38 21.08
N ASP A 102 -4.63 -0.28 21.52
CA ASP A 102 -5.74 -0.31 22.47
C ASP A 102 -7.05 -0.17 21.69
N ARG A 103 -7.80 -1.27 21.59
CA ARG A 103 -9.09 -1.29 20.90
C ARG A 103 -10.12 -0.32 21.49
N ASN A 104 -9.97 0.07 22.75
CA ASN A 104 -10.86 1.03 23.40
C ASN A 104 -10.40 2.47 23.13
N ASN A 105 -9.20 2.65 22.62
CA ASN A 105 -8.55 3.93 22.36
C ASN A 105 -7.80 3.97 21.03
N TYR A 106 -8.30 3.27 20.00
CA TYR A 106 -7.63 3.25 18.69
C TYR A 106 -7.36 4.67 18.16
N ASN A 107 -8.20 5.61 18.52
CA ASN A 107 -8.08 7.02 18.12
C ASN A 107 -7.05 7.80 18.96
N THR A 108 -6.79 7.38 20.19
CA THR A 108 -5.75 7.96 21.02
C THR A 108 -4.42 7.28 20.82
N GLY A 109 -4.46 6.21 20.03
CA GLY A 109 -3.27 5.57 19.54
C GLY A 109 -2.57 4.63 20.48
N GLY A 110 -3.09 4.27 21.63
CA GLY A 110 -2.34 3.37 22.54
C GLY A 110 -0.83 3.69 22.62
N GLN A 111 -0.44 4.79 21.97
CA GLN A 111 0.93 5.16 21.71
C GLN A 111 1.47 5.85 22.92
N LYS A 112 2.42 5.20 23.52
CA LYS A 112 3.11 5.73 24.72
C LYS A 112 4.14 6.79 24.36
N ASN A 113 4.41 7.01 23.08
CA ASN A 113 5.48 7.88 22.62
C ASN A 113 4.90 9.06 21.83
N ALA A 114 4.98 10.26 22.40
CA ALA A 114 4.48 11.49 21.79
C ALA A 114 5.08 11.78 20.41
N ASN A 115 6.30 11.31 20.16
CA ASN A 115 7.01 11.50 18.89
C ASN A 115 6.44 10.64 17.75
N GLN A 116 5.60 9.66 18.06
CA GLN A 116 4.95 8.79 17.08
C GLN A 116 3.56 9.29 16.65
N GLN A 117 3.22 10.50 17.03
CA GLN A 117 1.94 11.15 16.77
C GLN A 117 2.09 12.37 15.87
N PRO A 118 2.49 12.24 14.63
CA PRO A 118 2.73 13.39 13.81
C PRO A 118 1.44 14.15 13.45
N HIS A 119 0.31 13.47 13.49
CA HIS A 119 -0.97 14.04 13.09
C HIS A 119 -1.93 14.30 14.25
N ALA A 120 -1.51 14.09 15.48
CA ALA A 120 -2.41 14.32 16.61
C ALA A 120 -1.68 14.97 17.79
N SER A 121 -1.90 16.25 18.00
CA SER A 121 -1.41 17.00 19.15
C SER A 121 -2.37 16.96 20.33
N ASN A 122 -3.66 16.69 20.10
CA ASN A 122 -4.72 16.64 21.10
C ASN A 122 -5.63 15.41 20.89
N THR A 123 -6.56 15.19 21.81
CA THR A 123 -7.43 14.01 21.76
C THR A 123 -8.39 14.04 20.56
N GLU A 124 -8.85 15.19 20.15
CA GLU A 124 -9.75 15.33 19.01
C GLU A 124 -9.05 14.99 17.71
N ASP A 125 -7.85 15.54 17.48
CA ASP A 125 -7.03 15.22 16.32
C ASP A 125 -6.67 13.73 16.27
N LYS A 126 -6.36 13.14 17.42
CA LYS A 126 -6.07 11.69 17.52
C LYS A 126 -7.26 10.85 17.09
N ILE A 127 -8.46 11.25 17.44
CA ILE A 127 -9.69 10.53 17.08
C ILE A 127 -9.95 10.61 15.58
N LYS A 128 -9.80 11.79 15.00
CA LYS A 128 -10.14 12.03 13.59
C LYS A 128 -9.03 11.70 12.62
N GLY A 129 -7.79 11.66 13.06
CA GLY A 129 -6.63 11.68 12.20
C GLY A 129 -6.29 13.10 11.74
N LYS A 130 -5.24 13.24 10.93
CA LYS A 130 -4.83 14.53 10.37
C LYS A 130 -4.03 14.31 9.10
N PHE A 131 -4.47 14.90 8.02
CA PHE A 131 -3.73 14.86 6.77
C PHE A 131 -2.58 15.86 6.76
N LEU A 132 -1.41 15.40 6.39
CA LEU A 132 -0.18 16.17 6.23
C LEU A 132 0.45 15.86 4.87
N SER A 133 1.15 16.83 4.29
CA SER A 133 2.00 16.60 3.12
C SER A 133 2.94 15.42 3.37
N THR A 134 2.95 14.45 2.46
CA THR A 134 3.72 13.23 2.66
C THR A 134 5.20 13.51 2.70
N LYS A 135 5.88 13.12 3.78
CA LYS A 135 7.30 13.36 3.99
C LYS A 135 7.93 12.29 4.89
N ILE A 136 9.23 12.44 5.13
CA ILE A 136 9.94 11.65 6.15
C ILE A 136 9.29 11.78 7.54
N GLY A 137 9.51 10.79 8.40
CA GLY A 137 8.99 10.78 9.77
C GLY A 137 7.54 10.27 9.90
N MET A 138 6.97 9.71 8.83
CA MET A 138 5.63 9.09 8.85
C MET A 138 5.67 7.57 9.04
N GLY A 139 6.79 7.03 9.52
CA GLY A 139 6.95 5.63 9.88
C GLY A 139 6.59 5.34 11.34
N HIS A 140 7.19 4.29 11.86
CA HIS A 140 7.04 3.85 13.25
C HIS A 140 7.48 4.91 14.29
N SER A 141 8.39 5.79 13.90
CA SER A 141 8.83 6.95 14.66
C SER A 141 9.14 8.13 13.74
N ASP A 142 9.41 9.28 14.34
CA ASP A 142 9.80 10.52 13.65
C ASP A 142 11.17 10.43 12.92
N SER A 143 11.96 9.40 13.20
CA SER A 143 13.21 9.08 12.49
C SER A 143 13.05 8.00 11.41
N MET A 144 11.84 7.54 11.18
CA MET A 144 11.54 6.41 10.29
C MET A 144 10.58 6.80 9.17
N MET A 145 10.62 6.00 8.10
CA MET A 145 9.75 6.10 6.94
C MET A 145 9.26 4.71 6.53
N GLY A 146 8.17 4.66 5.80
CA GLY A 146 7.66 3.48 5.12
C GLY A 146 7.56 3.69 3.61
N PRO A 147 6.95 2.74 2.89
CA PRO A 147 6.80 2.81 1.44
C PRO A 147 5.88 3.95 0.96
N GLU A 148 5.10 4.57 1.84
CA GLU A 148 4.29 5.74 1.49
C GLU A 148 5.11 6.86 0.85
N LEU A 149 6.35 7.05 1.30
CA LEU A 149 7.21 8.11 0.78
C LEU A 149 7.59 7.90 -0.68
N GLY A 150 8.03 6.70 -1.02
CA GLY A 150 8.37 6.34 -2.42
C GLY A 150 7.14 6.31 -3.32
N CYS A 151 5.99 5.86 -2.80
CA CYS A 151 4.71 5.86 -3.52
C CYS A 151 4.26 7.30 -3.81
N ALA A 152 4.32 8.18 -2.81
CA ALA A 152 4.01 9.60 -2.98
C ALA A 152 4.94 10.27 -4.01
N TYR A 153 6.24 9.98 -3.96
CA TYR A 153 7.19 10.49 -4.94
C TYR A 153 6.83 10.06 -6.37
N ALA A 154 6.45 8.80 -6.57
CA ALA A 154 6.05 8.29 -7.88
C ALA A 154 4.75 8.93 -8.42
N LEU A 155 3.87 9.39 -7.53
CA LEU A 155 2.57 9.98 -7.88
C LEU A 155 2.54 11.51 -7.81
N LYS A 156 3.60 12.18 -7.36
CA LYS A 156 3.62 13.62 -7.03
C LYS A 156 3.13 14.55 -8.14
N ASP A 157 3.37 14.17 -9.39
CA ASP A 157 3.01 14.97 -10.57
C ASP A 157 1.62 14.60 -11.13
N LYS A 158 0.86 13.73 -10.45
CA LYS A 158 -0.48 13.29 -10.87
C LYS A 158 -1.62 14.01 -10.14
N ALA A 159 -1.28 14.83 -9.15
CA ALA A 159 -2.20 15.62 -8.36
C ALA A 159 -1.61 17.01 -8.09
N THR A 160 -2.36 17.88 -7.45
CA THR A 160 -1.92 19.21 -7.02
C THR A 160 -2.20 19.40 -5.53
N ALA A 161 -1.64 20.45 -4.92
CA ALA A 161 -1.92 20.78 -3.52
C ALA A 161 -3.40 21.13 -3.27
N GLU A 162 -4.07 21.70 -4.29
CA GLU A 162 -5.50 22.06 -4.22
C GLU A 162 -6.42 20.85 -4.44
N ASN A 163 -5.93 19.81 -5.11
CA ASN A 163 -6.65 18.57 -5.36
C ASN A 163 -5.71 17.36 -5.14
N PRO A 164 -5.33 17.07 -3.89
CA PRO A 164 -4.36 16.04 -3.57
C PRO A 164 -4.93 14.63 -3.69
N ILE A 165 -4.05 13.67 -3.89
CA ILE A 165 -4.33 12.26 -3.59
C ILE A 165 -4.14 12.05 -2.09
N TYR A 166 -5.04 11.30 -1.48
CA TYR A 166 -5.02 11.01 -0.05
C TYR A 166 -4.53 9.59 0.23
N PHE A 167 -3.57 9.46 1.13
CA PHE A 167 -3.17 8.17 1.69
C PHE A 167 -3.71 8.04 3.12
N VAL A 168 -4.40 6.94 3.38
CA VAL A 168 -4.83 6.57 4.74
C VAL A 168 -4.07 5.31 5.13
N LYS A 169 -3.05 5.47 5.99
CA LYS A 169 -2.14 4.40 6.38
C LYS A 169 -2.42 3.91 7.80
N MET A 170 -2.78 2.63 7.94
CA MET A 170 -2.85 1.92 9.21
C MET A 170 -2.14 0.56 9.08
N ALA A 171 -1.07 0.38 9.81
CA ALA A 171 -0.31 -0.87 9.83
C ALA A 171 0.14 -1.22 11.25
N SER A 172 0.41 -2.49 11.51
CA SER A 172 0.76 -2.97 12.85
C SER A 172 1.98 -3.90 12.79
N SER A 173 3.09 -3.46 13.37
CA SER A 173 4.32 -4.25 13.47
C SER A 173 4.09 -5.60 14.14
N GLY A 174 4.67 -6.65 13.56
CA GLY A 174 4.58 -8.01 14.08
C GLY A 174 3.20 -8.66 13.94
N SER A 175 2.27 -8.06 13.20
CA SER A 175 0.95 -8.66 12.96
C SER A 175 1.00 -9.74 11.89
N GLY A 176 0.12 -10.73 12.02
CA GLY A 176 -0.11 -11.80 11.05
C GLY A 176 -1.60 -12.03 10.85
N PHE A 177 -1.97 -13.03 10.05
CA PHE A 177 -3.38 -13.41 9.94
C PHE A 177 -3.86 -14.17 11.16
N ALA A 178 -3.09 -15.13 11.65
CA ALA A 178 -3.46 -15.86 12.84
C ALA A 178 -2.83 -15.25 14.10
N GLN A 179 -3.52 -15.37 15.21
CA GLN A 179 -2.90 -15.15 16.51
C GLN A 179 -1.68 -16.07 16.65
N SER A 180 -0.50 -15.47 16.76
CA SER A 180 0.70 -16.20 17.17
C SER A 180 0.88 -16.01 18.68
N GLY A 181 1.49 -16.99 19.35
CA GLY A 181 1.60 -17.03 20.81
C GLY A 181 2.27 -15.85 21.50
N SER A 182 2.71 -14.84 20.75
CA SER A 182 3.25 -13.56 21.25
C SER A 182 2.40 -12.35 20.90
N SER A 183 1.36 -12.48 20.07
CA SER A 183 0.49 -11.38 19.74
C SER A 183 -0.69 -11.30 20.70
N ALA A 184 -0.94 -10.11 21.23
CA ALA A 184 -2.12 -9.83 22.04
C ALA A 184 -3.40 -10.16 21.24
N GLU A 185 -4.46 -10.51 21.96
CA GLU A 185 -5.78 -10.70 21.36
C GLU A 185 -6.17 -9.48 20.52
N GLY A 186 -6.66 -9.71 19.30
CA GLY A 186 -7.03 -8.67 18.36
C GLY A 186 -5.88 -8.12 17.50
N LYS A 187 -4.63 -8.54 17.73
CA LYS A 187 -3.48 -8.13 16.88
C LYS A 187 -3.27 -9.08 15.70
N ASN A 188 -4.33 -9.38 14.97
CA ASN A 188 -4.32 -10.23 13.79
C ASN A 188 -5.26 -9.66 12.71
N TRP A 189 -5.07 -10.09 11.47
CA TRP A 189 -5.85 -9.67 10.31
C TRP A 189 -6.93 -10.66 9.89
N GLU A 190 -7.07 -11.80 10.59
CA GLU A 190 -8.07 -12.80 10.25
C GLU A 190 -9.48 -12.30 10.56
N VAL A 191 -10.33 -12.18 9.55
CA VAL A 191 -11.73 -11.71 9.68
C VAL A 191 -12.72 -12.88 9.77
N LYS A 192 -12.35 -14.06 9.24
CA LYS A 192 -13.15 -15.27 9.29
C LYS A 192 -12.30 -16.49 9.63
N LYS A 193 -12.79 -17.34 10.50
CA LYS A 193 -12.22 -18.66 10.78
C LYS A 193 -12.41 -19.60 9.57
N GLU A 194 -11.80 -20.76 9.61
CA GLU A 194 -11.90 -21.77 8.55
C GLU A 194 -13.34 -22.29 8.34
N ASP A 195 -14.14 -22.33 9.40
CA ASP A 195 -15.55 -22.73 9.36
C ASP A 195 -16.49 -21.60 8.90
N GLY A 196 -15.96 -20.44 8.52
CA GLY A 196 -16.70 -19.27 8.09
C GLY A 196 -17.20 -18.37 9.24
N THR A 197 -16.96 -18.74 10.49
CA THR A 197 -17.35 -17.94 11.66
C THR A 197 -16.56 -16.61 11.68
N PRO A 198 -17.21 -15.46 11.87
CA PRO A 198 -16.50 -14.18 12.02
C PRO A 198 -15.53 -14.18 13.20
N VAL A 199 -14.39 -13.51 13.04
CA VAL A 199 -13.48 -13.18 14.14
C VAL A 199 -13.87 -11.83 14.69
N GLU A 200 -14.37 -11.80 15.92
CA GLU A 200 -14.97 -10.57 16.51
C GLU A 200 -13.95 -9.44 16.68
N HIS A 201 -12.72 -9.77 17.10
CA HIS A 201 -11.66 -8.81 17.37
C HIS A 201 -10.45 -9.05 16.48
N ASN A 202 -10.20 -8.12 15.58
CA ASN A 202 -9.08 -8.17 14.65
C ASN A 202 -8.67 -6.74 14.23
N LEU A 203 -7.51 -6.62 13.57
CA LEU A 203 -6.96 -5.32 13.16
C LEU A 203 -7.84 -4.59 12.15
N PHE A 204 -8.59 -5.31 11.35
CA PHE A 204 -9.52 -4.68 10.41
C PHE A 204 -10.72 -4.07 11.14
N SER A 205 -11.44 -4.85 11.94
CA SER A 205 -12.68 -4.41 12.59
C SER A 205 -12.43 -3.36 13.67
N ASP A 206 -11.39 -3.56 14.48
CA ASP A 206 -11.15 -2.75 15.67
C ASP A 206 -10.33 -1.48 15.39
N PHE A 207 -9.53 -1.47 14.30
CA PHE A 207 -8.61 -0.36 14.02
C PHE A 207 -8.73 0.21 12.62
N LEU A 208 -8.52 -0.58 11.56
CA LEU A 208 -8.50 -0.04 10.18
C LEU A 208 -9.86 0.55 9.80
N LYS A 209 -10.93 -0.20 9.99
CA LYS A 209 -12.29 0.22 9.62
C LYS A 209 -12.69 1.56 10.26
N PRO A 210 -12.66 1.74 11.60
CA PRO A 210 -13.03 3.01 12.21
C PRO A 210 -12.05 4.15 11.87
N PHE A 211 -10.74 3.88 11.77
CA PHE A 211 -9.76 4.88 11.36
C PHE A 211 -10.00 5.36 9.92
N LEU A 212 -10.18 4.43 8.98
CA LEU A 212 -10.47 4.78 7.59
C LEU A 212 -11.78 5.55 7.47
N GLN A 213 -12.85 5.11 8.13
CA GLN A 213 -14.14 5.81 8.09
C GLN A 213 -14.02 7.25 8.58
N ASN A 214 -13.31 7.48 9.69
CA ASN A 214 -13.08 8.83 10.21
C ASN A 214 -12.32 9.71 9.20
N ASN A 215 -11.31 9.15 8.54
CA ASN A 215 -10.52 9.89 7.54
C ASN A 215 -11.32 10.17 6.26
N LEU A 216 -12.17 9.25 5.81
CA LEU A 216 -13.07 9.49 4.67
C LEU A 216 -14.04 10.63 4.98
N ASN A 217 -14.61 10.66 6.18
CA ASN A 217 -15.48 11.75 6.63
C ASN A 217 -14.74 13.09 6.66
N LEU A 218 -13.49 13.13 7.15
CA LEU A 218 -12.66 14.35 7.13
C LEU A 218 -12.41 14.88 5.71
N ILE A 219 -12.15 13.99 4.75
CA ILE A 219 -11.97 14.39 3.35
C ILE A 219 -13.27 14.97 2.80
N GLU A 220 -14.41 14.31 3.08
CA GLU A 220 -15.73 14.79 2.65
C GLU A 220 -16.08 16.15 3.29
N GLU A 221 -15.85 16.32 4.59
CA GLU A 221 -16.04 17.60 5.29
C GLU A 221 -15.17 18.72 4.69
N ALA A 222 -13.90 18.42 4.39
CA ALA A 222 -12.94 19.40 3.86
C ALA A 222 -13.20 19.79 2.40
N THR A 223 -13.67 18.85 1.58
CA THR A 223 -13.79 19.03 0.13
C THR A 223 -15.24 19.26 -0.34
N GLY A 224 -16.21 18.94 0.52
CA GLY A 224 -17.64 18.92 0.15
C GLY A 224 -18.01 17.79 -0.82
N LYS A 225 -17.11 16.82 -1.05
CA LYS A 225 -17.30 15.72 -1.99
C LYS A 225 -16.98 14.38 -1.32
N LYS A 226 -17.87 13.40 -1.52
CA LYS A 226 -17.63 12.04 -1.05
C LYS A 226 -16.38 11.46 -1.74
N PRO A 227 -15.36 11.03 -0.99
CA PRO A 227 -14.14 10.48 -1.59
C PRO A 227 -14.38 9.14 -2.28
N ILE A 228 -13.42 8.74 -3.15
CA ILE A 228 -13.39 7.43 -3.79
C ILE A 228 -12.14 6.68 -3.37
N ILE A 229 -12.30 5.43 -2.92
CA ILE A 229 -11.19 4.53 -2.67
C ILE A 229 -10.82 3.84 -3.98
N LYS A 230 -9.67 4.20 -4.54
CA LYS A 230 -9.16 3.61 -5.79
C LYS A 230 -8.34 2.34 -5.55
N GLY A 231 -7.74 2.19 -4.37
CA GLY A 231 -6.99 0.99 -4.07
C GLY A 231 -6.57 0.84 -2.62
N TRP A 232 -6.22 -0.39 -2.29
CA TRP A 232 -5.68 -0.80 -1.00
C TRP A 232 -4.31 -1.46 -1.20
N LEU A 233 -3.26 -0.81 -0.72
CA LEU A 233 -1.87 -1.26 -0.76
C LEU A 233 -1.59 -2.10 0.48
N TRP A 234 -1.08 -3.29 0.27
CA TRP A 234 -0.85 -4.27 1.32
C TRP A 234 0.60 -4.74 1.35
N HIS A 235 1.22 -4.73 2.53
CA HIS A 235 2.54 -5.35 2.72
C HIS A 235 2.58 -6.10 4.05
N GLN A 236 2.42 -7.41 3.98
CA GLN A 236 2.41 -8.31 5.12
C GLN A 236 2.78 -9.72 4.64
N GLY A 237 3.27 -10.55 5.53
CA GLY A 237 3.57 -11.95 5.25
C GLY A 237 4.72 -12.49 6.07
N GLU A 238 5.60 -11.64 6.56
CA GLU A 238 6.79 -12.05 7.31
C GLU A 238 6.42 -12.84 8.58
N SER A 239 5.31 -12.47 9.23
CA SER A 239 4.81 -13.16 10.43
C SER A 239 4.11 -14.49 10.14
N ASP A 240 3.66 -14.71 8.91
CA ASP A 240 2.97 -15.94 8.49
C ASP A 240 3.89 -16.87 7.70
N GLY A 241 4.93 -16.33 7.06
CA GLY A 241 5.82 -17.05 6.15
C GLY A 241 6.60 -18.19 6.81
N GLY A 242 6.98 -18.08 8.06
CA GLY A 242 7.84 -19.04 8.76
C GLY A 242 7.16 -20.38 9.12
N GLU A 243 5.84 -20.46 9.12
CA GLU A 243 5.10 -21.65 9.51
C GLU A 243 4.24 -22.18 8.35
N LYS A 244 4.44 -23.45 7.98
CA LYS A 244 3.70 -24.07 6.88
C LYS A 244 2.18 -23.95 7.01
N ALA A 245 1.63 -24.21 8.20
CA ALA A 245 0.20 -24.12 8.43
C ALA A 245 -0.37 -22.70 8.23
N LYS A 246 0.40 -21.67 8.58
CA LYS A 246 0.02 -20.28 8.35
C LYS A 246 0.07 -19.94 6.86
N ARG A 247 1.13 -20.39 6.15
CA ARG A 247 1.25 -20.20 4.70
C ARG A 247 0.11 -20.87 3.94
N ASP A 248 -0.21 -22.13 4.28
CA ASP A 248 -1.27 -22.90 3.62
C ASP A 248 -2.65 -22.19 3.74
N ALA A 249 -2.89 -21.51 4.85
CA ALA A 249 -4.13 -20.75 5.07
C ALA A 249 -4.09 -19.30 4.54
N TYR A 250 -2.93 -18.81 4.11
CA TYR A 250 -2.71 -17.41 3.79
C TYR A 250 -3.63 -16.91 2.66
N ALA A 251 -3.70 -17.62 1.53
CA ALA A 251 -4.52 -17.22 0.40
C ALA A 251 -6.01 -17.09 0.75
N ARG A 252 -6.55 -18.03 1.52
CA ARG A 252 -7.95 -17.98 1.97
C ARG A 252 -8.18 -16.77 2.88
N ARG A 253 -7.34 -16.60 3.90
CA ARG A 253 -7.45 -15.50 4.86
C ARG A 253 -7.33 -14.13 4.19
N LEU A 254 -6.41 -14.01 3.23
CA LEU A 254 -6.27 -12.79 2.44
C LEU A 254 -7.51 -12.52 1.58
N ALA A 255 -8.06 -13.55 0.93
CA ALA A 255 -9.28 -13.42 0.14
C ALA A 255 -10.48 -13.00 1.00
N ASP A 256 -10.64 -13.59 2.19
CA ASP A 256 -11.69 -13.23 3.15
C ASP A 256 -11.55 -11.76 3.59
N LEU A 257 -10.32 -11.32 3.88
CA LEU A 257 -10.04 -9.95 4.29
C LEU A 257 -10.32 -8.93 3.17
N ILE A 258 -9.92 -9.24 1.92
CA ILE A 258 -10.21 -8.40 0.75
C ILE A 258 -11.72 -8.27 0.54
N ALA A 259 -12.46 -9.37 0.62
CA ALA A 259 -13.91 -9.38 0.47
C ALA A 259 -14.60 -8.55 1.55
N GLU A 260 -14.17 -8.69 2.81
CA GLU A 260 -14.69 -7.91 3.94
C GLU A 260 -14.43 -6.42 3.79
N PHE A 261 -13.20 -6.04 3.39
CA PHE A 261 -12.84 -4.65 3.11
C PHE A 261 -13.72 -4.06 1.99
N ARG A 262 -13.78 -4.75 0.84
CA ARG A 262 -14.55 -4.30 -0.32
C ARG A 262 -16.03 -4.13 0.01
N THR A 263 -16.64 -5.10 0.68
CA THR A 263 -18.04 -5.03 1.10
C THR A 263 -18.28 -3.87 2.07
N THR A 264 -17.39 -3.70 3.04
CA THR A 264 -17.50 -2.63 4.06
C THR A 264 -17.45 -1.23 3.44
N PHE A 265 -16.60 -1.04 2.42
CA PHE A 265 -16.36 0.27 1.81
C PHE A 265 -16.90 0.39 0.37
N ALA A 266 -17.82 -0.48 -0.05
CA ALA A 266 -18.42 -0.46 -1.39
C ALA A 266 -19.02 0.90 -1.76
N GLU A 267 -19.60 1.61 -0.81
CA GLU A 267 -20.17 2.95 -1.02
C GLU A 267 -19.13 4.03 -1.40
N TYR A 268 -17.83 3.75 -1.15
CA TYR A 268 -16.69 4.60 -1.54
C TYR A 268 -16.00 4.10 -2.82
N SER A 269 -16.59 3.14 -3.52
CA SER A 269 -16.13 2.67 -4.82
C SER A 269 -16.74 3.50 -5.96
N VAL A 270 -16.54 3.06 -7.20
CA VAL A 270 -17.19 3.67 -8.36
C VAL A 270 -18.71 3.42 -8.31
N LYS A 271 -19.45 4.24 -9.04
CA LYS A 271 -20.91 4.09 -9.12
C LYS A 271 -21.28 2.68 -9.62
N ASP A 272 -22.33 2.12 -9.01
CA ASP A 272 -22.89 0.80 -9.34
C ASP A 272 -21.98 -0.40 -9.01
N ASP A 273 -20.94 -0.20 -8.17
CA ASP A 273 -20.08 -1.26 -7.63
C ASP A 273 -20.50 -1.65 -6.21
N ALA A 274 -21.64 -2.30 -6.07
CA ALA A 274 -22.23 -2.65 -4.77
C ALA A 274 -21.37 -3.62 -3.93
N GLU A 275 -20.43 -4.32 -4.57
CA GLU A 275 -19.52 -5.26 -3.90
C GLU A 275 -18.12 -4.68 -3.67
N GLY A 276 -17.85 -3.43 -4.10
CA GLY A 276 -16.54 -2.78 -3.97
C GLY A 276 -15.43 -3.44 -4.80
N LYS A 277 -15.77 -4.24 -5.79
CA LYS A 277 -14.80 -4.99 -6.63
C LYS A 277 -13.90 -4.09 -7.46
N GLN A 278 -14.33 -2.85 -7.71
CA GLN A 278 -13.49 -1.88 -8.41
C GLN A 278 -12.42 -1.24 -7.51
N ILE A 279 -12.48 -1.44 -6.19
CA ILE A 279 -11.37 -1.08 -5.31
C ILE A 279 -10.22 -2.05 -5.56
N ALA A 280 -9.13 -1.53 -6.13
CA ALA A 280 -7.95 -2.35 -6.41
C ALA A 280 -7.30 -2.86 -5.12
N PHE A 281 -6.76 -4.07 -5.15
CA PHE A 281 -5.90 -4.59 -4.09
C PHE A 281 -4.49 -4.79 -4.64
N ILE A 282 -3.49 -4.18 -4.03
CA ILE A 282 -2.10 -4.19 -4.49
C ILE A 282 -1.23 -4.79 -3.40
N ASP A 283 -0.85 -6.06 -3.56
CA ASP A 283 -0.03 -6.80 -2.58
C ASP A 283 1.46 -6.68 -2.90
N GLY A 284 2.29 -6.42 -1.92
CA GLY A 284 3.74 -6.44 -2.05
C GLY A 284 4.35 -7.76 -1.61
N MET A 285 5.22 -8.34 -2.44
CA MET A 285 6.03 -9.49 -2.06
C MET A 285 6.94 -9.15 -0.88
N THR A 286 7.14 -10.13 0.00
CA THR A 286 8.07 -10.03 1.12
C THR A 286 9.50 -10.34 0.69
N PHE A 287 10.48 -9.94 1.48
CA PHE A 287 11.88 -10.23 1.22
C PHE A 287 12.17 -11.75 1.28
N GLU A 288 12.81 -12.29 0.23
CA GLU A 288 13.10 -13.73 0.11
C GLU A 288 14.45 -14.15 0.68
N GLY A 289 15.31 -13.21 1.06
CA GLY A 289 16.63 -13.55 1.59
C GLY A 289 16.63 -14.20 2.99
N GLY A 290 15.46 -14.43 3.53
CA GLY A 290 15.26 -14.91 4.89
C GLY A 290 15.22 -13.76 5.90
N THR A 291 14.42 -13.93 6.92
CA THR A 291 14.27 -12.98 8.04
C THR A 291 14.31 -13.75 9.35
N MET A 292 14.26 -13.05 10.49
CA MET A 292 14.08 -13.69 11.79
C MET A 292 12.75 -14.48 11.90
N LEU A 293 11.77 -14.17 11.05
CA LEU A 293 10.42 -14.72 11.09
C LEU A 293 10.21 -15.84 10.06
N ALA A 294 11.02 -15.87 8.98
CA ALA A 294 10.92 -16.87 7.93
C ALA A 294 12.30 -17.15 7.31
N GLY A 295 12.59 -18.40 7.02
CA GLY A 295 13.74 -18.76 6.19
C GLY A 295 13.55 -18.34 4.74
N ALA A 296 14.63 -18.31 3.92
CA ALA A 296 14.56 -17.91 2.52
C ALA A 296 13.58 -18.76 1.69
N SER A 297 13.58 -20.09 1.89
CA SER A 297 12.65 -21.00 1.20
C SER A 297 11.18 -20.75 1.59
N ASP A 298 10.93 -20.41 2.84
CA ASP A 298 9.59 -20.15 3.37
C ASP A 298 9.04 -18.82 2.86
N ALA A 299 9.87 -17.77 2.83
CA ALA A 299 9.53 -16.48 2.25
C ALA A 299 9.21 -16.61 0.75
N LYS A 300 10.01 -17.39 0.01
CA LYS A 300 9.75 -17.69 -1.40
C LYS A 300 8.42 -18.42 -1.58
N ALA A 301 8.15 -19.46 -0.79
CA ALA A 301 6.89 -20.20 -0.87
C ALA A 301 5.68 -19.31 -0.58
N LEU A 302 5.79 -18.36 0.36
CA LEU A 302 4.74 -17.38 0.60
C LEU A 302 4.55 -16.44 -0.60
N ASN A 303 5.63 -15.95 -1.20
CA ASN A 303 5.54 -15.08 -2.38
C ASN A 303 4.92 -15.80 -3.59
N GLU A 304 5.17 -17.09 -3.76
CA GLU A 304 4.49 -17.92 -4.78
C GLU A 304 2.97 -17.97 -4.54
N ILE A 305 2.52 -18.05 -3.27
CA ILE A 305 1.10 -17.99 -2.90
C ILE A 305 0.51 -16.61 -3.22
N LYS A 306 1.21 -15.53 -2.88
CA LYS A 306 0.78 -14.15 -3.18
C LYS A 306 0.68 -13.92 -4.69
N LEU A 307 1.67 -14.36 -5.45
CA LEU A 307 1.67 -14.26 -6.91
C LEU A 307 0.50 -15.02 -7.54
N ALA A 308 0.22 -16.23 -7.05
CA ALA A 308 -0.91 -17.03 -7.52
C ALA A 308 -2.28 -16.42 -7.15
N ALA A 309 -2.34 -15.57 -6.13
CA ALA A 309 -3.56 -14.87 -5.74
C ALA A 309 -3.82 -13.58 -6.55
N ALA A 310 -2.85 -13.10 -7.33
CA ALA A 310 -3.02 -11.95 -8.20
C ALA A 310 -3.97 -12.27 -9.35
N ASP A 311 -4.91 -11.35 -9.65
CA ASP A 311 -5.88 -11.47 -10.74
C ASP A 311 -6.29 -10.07 -11.21
N ALA A 312 -5.78 -9.64 -12.34
CA ALA A 312 -6.08 -8.32 -12.89
C ALA A 312 -7.57 -8.13 -13.24
N ASN A 313 -8.32 -9.21 -13.54
CA ASN A 313 -9.75 -9.12 -13.80
C ASN A 313 -10.55 -8.82 -12.50
N ASP A 314 -10.02 -9.22 -11.35
CA ASP A 314 -10.55 -8.87 -10.03
C ASP A 314 -9.79 -7.70 -9.39
N LYS A 315 -9.05 -6.92 -10.20
CA LYS A 315 -8.21 -5.79 -9.74
C LYS A 315 -7.31 -6.14 -8.55
N ARG A 316 -6.77 -7.36 -8.53
CA ARG A 316 -5.76 -7.80 -7.57
C ARG A 316 -4.39 -7.82 -8.25
N TYR A 317 -3.54 -6.91 -7.86
CA TYR A 317 -2.20 -6.71 -8.43
C TYR A 317 -1.13 -7.11 -7.44
N ILE A 318 0.05 -7.40 -7.96
CA ILE A 318 1.24 -7.72 -7.18
C ILE A 318 2.36 -6.72 -7.45
N VAL A 319 3.02 -6.25 -6.41
CA VAL A 319 4.33 -5.63 -6.52
C VAL A 319 5.35 -6.74 -6.45
N ASP A 320 5.76 -7.21 -7.63
CA ASP A 320 6.80 -8.20 -7.76
C ASP A 320 8.17 -7.54 -7.63
N THR A 321 8.82 -7.77 -6.50
CA THR A 321 10.14 -7.20 -6.20
C THR A 321 11.28 -8.02 -6.81
N TYR A 322 10.98 -9.08 -7.56
CA TYR A 322 11.95 -10.05 -8.08
C TYR A 322 11.93 -10.24 -9.60
N ALA A 323 10.79 -10.02 -10.27
CA ALA A 323 10.61 -10.42 -11.68
C ALA A 323 11.13 -9.41 -12.71
N ASN A 324 11.64 -8.27 -12.34
CA ASN A 324 11.91 -7.20 -13.29
C ASN A 324 13.36 -7.24 -13.80
N GLU A 325 13.55 -7.82 -15.00
CA GLU A 325 14.84 -7.84 -15.71
C GLU A 325 15.36 -6.42 -16.06
N GLU A 326 14.49 -5.42 -16.16
CA GLU A 326 14.88 -4.03 -16.33
C GLU A 326 15.50 -3.42 -15.06
N HIS A 327 15.35 -4.10 -13.94
CA HIS A 327 15.95 -3.78 -12.66
C HIS A 327 16.91 -4.88 -12.22
N VAL A 328 17.86 -5.24 -13.05
CA VAL A 328 18.83 -6.32 -12.78
C VAL A 328 19.60 -6.13 -11.46
N ASP A 329 19.77 -4.89 -11.00
CA ASP A 329 20.25 -4.57 -9.65
C ASP A 329 19.10 -4.44 -8.62
N ALA A 330 17.86 -4.50 -9.07
CA ALA A 330 16.67 -4.36 -8.25
C ALA A 330 16.23 -5.66 -7.60
N ASN A 331 16.78 -6.73 -8.03
CA ASN A 331 16.34 -8.08 -7.72
C ASN A 331 16.36 -8.46 -6.25
N LEU A 332 16.70 -7.58 -5.37
CA LEU A 332 16.62 -7.89 -3.94
C LEU A 332 16.47 -6.59 -3.18
N LEU A 333 15.23 -6.27 -2.83
CA LEU A 333 15.01 -5.32 -1.75
C LEU A 333 15.68 -5.89 -0.50
N LYS A 334 16.65 -5.17 0.06
CA LYS A 334 17.51 -5.70 1.12
C LYS A 334 17.02 -5.25 2.49
N VAL A 335 17.03 -6.18 3.42
CA VAL A 335 16.84 -5.93 4.85
C VAL A 335 18.18 -5.74 5.58
N SER A 336 19.20 -5.27 4.87
CA SER A 336 20.53 -4.96 5.40
C SER A 336 21.07 -3.68 4.78
N GLY A 337 21.92 -2.98 5.51
CA GLY A 337 22.50 -1.70 5.08
C GLY A 337 21.91 -0.50 5.83
N ASN A 338 22.18 0.70 5.31
CA ASN A 338 21.77 1.95 5.96
C ASN A 338 20.26 2.04 6.14
N GLY A 339 19.82 2.31 7.35
CA GLY A 339 18.43 2.47 7.71
C GLY A 339 17.69 1.18 8.05
N SER A 340 18.21 0.00 7.68
CA SER A 340 17.62 -1.28 8.08
C SER A 340 17.60 -1.44 9.60
N THR A 341 16.49 -1.93 10.13
CA THR A 341 16.34 -2.22 11.55
C THR A 341 16.05 -3.70 11.77
N GLN A 342 16.59 -4.27 12.84
CA GLN A 342 16.37 -5.65 13.31
C GLN A 342 16.67 -6.77 12.27
N GLY A 343 17.27 -6.45 11.10
CA GLY A 343 17.57 -7.42 10.06
C GLY A 343 16.35 -8.02 9.36
N VAL A 344 15.17 -7.41 9.55
CA VAL A 344 13.89 -7.82 8.92
C VAL A 344 13.19 -6.67 8.21
N HIS A 345 13.65 -5.44 8.43
CA HIS A 345 13.09 -4.25 7.80
C HIS A 345 14.00 -3.77 6.67
N TYR A 346 13.40 -3.31 5.58
CA TYR A 346 14.13 -2.81 4.43
C TYR A 346 15.11 -1.70 4.81
N ASN A 347 16.24 -1.61 4.11
CA ASN A 347 17.09 -0.43 4.18
C ASN A 347 16.41 0.77 3.52
N THR A 348 16.94 1.97 3.73
CA THR A 348 16.33 3.23 3.27
C THR A 348 16.06 3.24 1.77
N LYS A 349 17.07 2.83 0.95
CA LYS A 349 16.94 2.79 -0.50
C LYS A 349 15.84 1.84 -0.94
N ASP A 350 15.81 0.65 -0.37
CA ASP A 350 14.90 -0.38 -0.82
C ASP A 350 13.48 -0.22 -0.28
N CYS A 351 13.31 0.41 0.89
CA CYS A 351 12.00 0.86 1.37
C CYS A 351 11.40 1.93 0.43
N PHE A 352 12.22 2.90 0.00
CA PHE A 352 11.81 3.91 -0.96
C PHE A 352 11.45 3.30 -2.32
N ARG A 353 12.25 2.35 -2.83
CA ARG A 353 11.97 1.62 -4.07
C ARG A 353 10.69 0.79 -4.00
N LEU A 354 10.43 0.14 -2.88
CA LEU A 354 9.16 -0.56 -2.66
C LEU A 354 7.97 0.40 -2.84
N GLY A 355 8.07 1.59 -2.24
CA GLY A 355 7.07 2.63 -2.43
C GLY A 355 6.91 3.05 -3.89
N MET A 356 8.01 3.30 -4.60
CA MET A 356 7.97 3.62 -6.04
C MET A 356 7.32 2.51 -6.86
N ALA A 357 7.55 1.25 -6.51
CA ALA A 357 6.95 0.11 -7.18
C ALA A 357 5.42 0.05 -6.98
N TYR A 358 4.91 0.37 -5.78
CA TYR A 358 3.47 0.55 -5.58
C TYR A 358 2.91 1.67 -6.46
N GLY A 359 3.56 2.84 -6.48
CA GLY A 359 3.19 3.94 -7.36
C GLY A 359 3.18 3.55 -8.84
N LYS A 360 4.17 2.78 -9.29
CA LYS A 360 4.22 2.25 -10.65
C LYS A 360 3.03 1.34 -10.97
N VAL A 361 2.66 0.42 -10.08
CA VAL A 361 1.47 -0.45 -10.28
C VAL A 361 0.20 0.40 -10.40
N ILE A 362 0.06 1.45 -9.60
CA ILE A 362 -1.07 2.39 -9.69
C ILE A 362 -1.13 3.04 -11.08
N LEU A 363 0.01 3.51 -11.59
CA LEU A 363 0.11 4.19 -12.89
C LEU A 363 -0.10 3.23 -14.06
N ASP A 364 0.57 2.09 -14.06
CA ASP A 364 0.52 1.10 -15.15
C ASP A 364 -0.89 0.53 -15.35
N ASN A 365 -1.70 0.50 -14.30
CA ASN A 365 -3.08 -0.02 -14.34
C ASN A 365 -4.14 1.08 -14.37
N ASN A 366 -3.77 2.34 -14.61
CA ASN A 366 -4.66 3.50 -14.73
C ASN A 366 -5.63 3.63 -13.53
N LEU A 367 -5.13 3.37 -12.32
CA LEU A 367 -5.99 3.38 -11.11
C LEU A 367 -6.35 4.80 -10.65
N LEU A 368 -5.85 5.82 -11.30
CA LEU A 368 -6.22 7.22 -11.01
C LEU A 368 -7.41 7.71 -11.85
N ASP A 369 -7.75 7.02 -12.92
CA ASP A 369 -8.82 7.37 -13.86
C ASP A 369 -10.23 7.00 -13.38
#